data_2a4c4551b7b9c42168ed0b55d97551c2
#
_entry.id   2a4c4551b7b9c42168ed0b55d97551c2
#
_cell.length_a   1.000
_cell.length_b   1.000
_cell.length_c   1.000
_cell.angle_alpha   90.00
_cell.angle_beta   90.00
_cell.angle_gamma   90.00
#
_symmetry.space_group_name_H-M   'P 1'
#
loop_
_entity.id
_entity.type
_entity.pdbx_description
1 polymer ?
#
loop_
_entity_poly.entity_id
_entity_poly.type
_entity_poly.pdbx_seq_one_letter_code
_entity_poly.pdbx_strand_id
1 'polypeptide(L)'
;MDNRAFYELLKEYQGKINAYGALCQCNWETRTARGAWTSELWLQANNAAGLKKWAGWNGGAYEKVSWEQLPDGRKTEHVSAFCKYPSPKEFVHNYVDKIVNNYPLCQTSSDSFFGYFAGLMKGKYGAWATDQSYFARLCTVAVQLAPEVFGEQWHSKLVSSLEYALSKGYLSPQQGQVALNIVKGEGTPFKEKPVASKRKPLVCLDFGHGGTDPGAVRDNVKESDLNMHIGMAIGRELSRRGIELVYTRVTDIYVSRPERARIANAAGADLFLSIHANASVKPDAFGHEEWLSRNASPSAVKFAVDMQNEWGKMFPKAKLLGTKRKDFDVLVLTHMPAVLTEIGFLSNTRERMEMTDPAMQSKYAAAVANAVERWVKEV
;
A
#
# COMPACT_ATOMS: atom_id res chain seq x y z
N MET A 1 -5.35 -16.36 -23.85
CA MET A 1 -4.41 -15.22 -24.11
C MET A 1 -3.46 -15.19 -22.95
N ASP A 2 -2.16 -15.20 -23.20
CA ASP A 2 -1.13 -14.99 -22.21
C ASP A 2 -0.52 -13.58 -22.35
N ASN A 3 0.36 -13.21 -21.43
CA ASN A 3 0.98 -11.87 -21.42
C ASN A 3 1.77 -11.59 -22.69
N ARG A 4 2.48 -12.58 -23.22
CA ARG A 4 3.35 -12.43 -24.38
C ARG A 4 2.53 -12.20 -25.64
N ALA A 5 1.48 -13.01 -25.86
CA ALA A 5 0.58 -12.84 -27.00
C ALA A 5 -0.14 -11.49 -26.96
N PHE A 6 -0.56 -11.01 -25.78
CA PHE A 6 -1.20 -9.70 -25.65
C PHE A 6 -0.20 -8.56 -25.86
N TYR A 7 1.03 -8.72 -25.39
CA TYR A 7 2.10 -7.74 -25.60
C TYR A 7 2.40 -7.55 -27.10
N GLU A 8 2.42 -8.63 -27.87
CA GLU A 8 2.63 -8.53 -29.34
C GLU A 8 1.55 -7.69 -30.02
N LEU A 9 0.28 -7.78 -29.59
CA LEU A 9 -0.78 -6.90 -30.11
C LEU A 9 -0.54 -5.42 -29.77
N LEU A 10 -0.04 -5.14 -28.57
CA LEU A 10 0.23 -3.77 -28.13
C LEU A 10 1.47 -3.17 -28.80
N LYS A 11 2.44 -3.98 -29.19
CA LYS A 11 3.68 -3.54 -29.86
C LYS A 11 3.42 -2.84 -31.20
N GLU A 12 2.34 -3.18 -31.88
CA GLU A 12 1.93 -2.47 -33.12
C GLU A 12 1.69 -0.97 -32.88
N TYR A 13 1.45 -0.57 -31.62
CA TYR A 13 1.15 0.79 -31.21
C TYR A 13 2.29 1.46 -30.41
N GLN A 14 3.47 0.81 -30.33
CA GLN A 14 4.63 1.42 -29.67
C GLN A 14 4.98 2.76 -30.35
N GLY A 15 5.17 3.80 -29.58
CA GLY A 15 5.33 5.18 -30.06
C GLY A 15 4.04 6.03 -29.98
N LYS A 16 2.84 5.41 -30.07
CA LYS A 16 1.59 6.06 -29.70
C LYS A 16 1.32 5.92 -28.21
N ILE A 17 1.64 4.77 -27.66
CA ILE A 17 1.60 4.47 -26.23
C ILE A 17 2.81 3.62 -25.85
N ASN A 18 3.08 3.46 -24.57
CA ASN A 18 4.04 2.46 -24.12
C ASN A 18 3.38 1.08 -24.07
N ALA A 19 3.80 0.18 -24.97
CA ALA A 19 3.19 -1.16 -25.11
C ALA A 19 3.32 -2.00 -23.82
N TYR A 20 4.46 -1.94 -23.14
CA TYR A 20 4.67 -2.67 -21.90
C TYR A 20 3.85 -2.07 -20.74
N GLY A 21 3.78 -0.75 -20.65
CA GLY A 21 2.94 -0.05 -19.68
C GLY A 21 1.45 -0.41 -19.83
N ALA A 22 0.97 -0.47 -21.09
CA ALA A 22 -0.39 -0.88 -21.41
C ALA A 22 -0.66 -2.36 -21.06
N LEU A 23 0.31 -3.25 -21.31
CA LEU A 23 0.23 -4.64 -20.86
C LEU A 23 0.06 -4.73 -19.35
N CYS A 24 0.88 -4.01 -18.58
CA CYS A 24 0.81 -4.02 -17.12
C CYS A 24 -0.55 -3.53 -16.62
N GLN A 25 -1.10 -2.49 -17.23
CA GLN A 25 -2.43 -1.99 -16.92
C GLN A 25 -3.50 -3.05 -17.21
N CYS A 26 -3.55 -3.60 -18.39
CA CYS A 26 -4.55 -4.62 -18.76
C CYS A 26 -4.41 -5.90 -17.91
N ASN A 27 -3.18 -6.32 -17.62
CA ASN A 27 -2.93 -7.45 -16.73
C ASN A 27 -3.50 -7.19 -15.31
N TRP A 28 -3.34 -5.98 -14.78
CA TRP A 28 -3.91 -5.59 -13.51
C TRP A 28 -5.44 -5.60 -13.53
N GLU A 29 -6.04 -4.95 -14.53
CA GLU A 29 -7.51 -4.82 -14.66
C GLU A 29 -8.23 -6.16 -14.88
N THR A 30 -7.55 -7.14 -15.46
CA THR A 30 -8.10 -8.49 -15.68
C THR A 30 -7.87 -9.45 -14.53
N ARG A 31 -7.18 -9.02 -13.46
CA ARG A 31 -6.77 -9.89 -12.35
C ARG A 31 -7.94 -10.16 -11.40
N THR A 32 -8.08 -11.43 -11.06
CA THR A 32 -8.97 -11.92 -10.00
C THR A 32 -8.16 -12.76 -9.00
N ALA A 33 -8.81 -13.35 -8.02
CA ALA A 33 -8.19 -14.31 -7.11
C ALA A 33 -7.55 -15.52 -7.84
N ARG A 34 -7.93 -15.78 -9.10
CA ARG A 34 -7.39 -16.84 -9.96
C ARG A 34 -6.18 -16.41 -10.79
N GLY A 35 -5.76 -15.15 -10.67
CA GLY A 35 -4.65 -14.56 -11.44
C GLY A 35 -5.10 -13.56 -12.50
N ALA A 36 -4.16 -13.12 -13.33
CA ALA A 36 -4.45 -12.23 -14.46
C ALA A 36 -5.22 -12.95 -15.59
N TRP A 37 -5.90 -12.19 -16.44
CA TRP A 37 -6.69 -12.66 -17.58
C TRP A 37 -7.87 -13.58 -17.20
N THR A 38 -8.32 -13.53 -15.95
CA THR A 38 -9.39 -14.37 -15.43
C THR A 38 -10.65 -13.60 -15.04
N SER A 39 -10.67 -12.27 -15.25
CA SER A 39 -11.87 -11.48 -15.00
C SER A 39 -12.99 -11.90 -15.96
N GLU A 40 -14.21 -11.88 -15.47
CA GLU A 40 -15.40 -12.18 -16.25
C GLU A 40 -15.52 -11.24 -17.47
N LEU A 41 -15.20 -9.96 -17.26
CA LEU A 41 -15.26 -8.96 -18.32
C LEU A 41 -14.27 -9.24 -19.47
N TRP A 42 -13.09 -9.75 -19.14
CA TRP A 42 -12.14 -10.21 -20.15
C TRP A 42 -12.64 -11.46 -20.88
N LEU A 43 -13.08 -12.46 -20.13
CA LEU A 43 -13.48 -13.75 -20.67
C LEU A 43 -14.75 -13.70 -21.54
N GLN A 44 -15.70 -12.81 -21.20
CA GLN A 44 -17.01 -12.71 -21.86
C GLN A 44 -17.10 -11.56 -22.86
N ALA A 45 -16.23 -10.56 -22.75
CA ALA A 45 -16.33 -9.32 -23.52
C ALA A 45 -15.02 -8.89 -24.20
N ASN A 46 -13.92 -9.63 -24.08
CA ASN A 46 -12.59 -9.22 -24.54
C ASN A 46 -12.21 -7.80 -24.08
N ASN A 47 -12.67 -7.37 -22.90
CA ASN A 47 -12.49 -6.01 -22.40
C ASN A 47 -11.52 -6.04 -21.22
N ALA A 48 -10.22 -5.83 -21.53
CA ALA A 48 -9.15 -5.96 -20.57
C ALA A 48 -8.95 -4.72 -19.67
N ALA A 49 -9.64 -3.62 -19.94
CA ALA A 49 -9.45 -2.36 -19.22
C ALA A 49 -10.76 -1.78 -18.65
N GLY A 50 -11.80 -2.57 -18.57
CA GLY A 50 -13.08 -2.13 -17.98
C GLY A 50 -13.73 -0.96 -18.71
N LEU A 51 -13.59 -0.89 -20.05
CA LEU A 51 -14.17 0.20 -20.83
C LEU A 51 -15.70 0.15 -20.81
N LYS A 52 -16.31 1.13 -20.20
CA LYS A 52 -17.77 1.30 -20.16
C LYS A 52 -18.29 1.77 -21.53
N LYS A 53 -19.50 1.34 -21.87
CA LYS A 53 -20.20 1.78 -23.08
C LYS A 53 -20.41 3.29 -23.04
N TRP A 54 -20.20 3.97 -24.17
CA TRP A 54 -20.45 5.40 -24.36
C TRP A 54 -21.46 5.63 -25.48
N ALA A 55 -21.97 6.85 -25.61
CA ALA A 55 -23.05 7.20 -26.56
C ALA A 55 -22.74 6.87 -28.04
N GLY A 56 -21.46 6.91 -28.45
CA GLY A 56 -21.01 6.54 -29.81
C GLY A 56 -20.60 5.08 -29.97
N TRP A 57 -20.81 4.22 -28.97
CA TRP A 57 -20.46 2.80 -29.08
C TRP A 57 -21.51 2.02 -29.85
N ASN A 58 -21.13 1.46 -31.01
CA ASN A 58 -22.00 0.68 -31.89
C ASN A 58 -21.78 -0.85 -31.78
N GLY A 59 -20.83 -1.28 -30.94
CA GLY A 59 -20.57 -2.71 -30.70
C GLY A 59 -21.50 -3.31 -29.65
N GLY A 60 -21.30 -4.60 -29.36
CA GLY A 60 -22.01 -5.31 -28.29
C GLY A 60 -21.77 -4.71 -26.92
N ALA A 61 -22.65 -5.02 -25.98
CA ALA A 61 -22.50 -4.66 -24.58
C ALA A 61 -22.49 -5.90 -23.68
N TYR A 62 -21.76 -5.81 -22.57
CA TYR A 62 -21.78 -6.77 -21.48
C TYR A 62 -22.21 -6.04 -20.21
N GLU A 63 -23.34 -6.43 -19.65
CA GLU A 63 -23.87 -5.83 -18.44
C GLU A 63 -23.36 -6.58 -17.20
N LYS A 64 -22.89 -5.82 -16.23
CA LYS A 64 -22.35 -6.36 -14.98
C LYS A 64 -22.63 -5.40 -13.83
N VAL A 65 -22.93 -5.97 -12.66
CA VAL A 65 -22.92 -5.20 -11.41
C VAL A 65 -21.51 -4.69 -11.16
N SER A 66 -21.39 -3.40 -11.03
CA SER A 66 -20.13 -2.71 -10.70
C SER A 66 -20.33 -1.82 -9.48
N TRP A 67 -19.23 -1.57 -8.79
CA TRP A 67 -19.20 -0.72 -7.62
C TRP A 67 -18.61 0.64 -7.99
N GLU A 68 -19.24 1.71 -7.53
CA GLU A 68 -18.65 3.04 -7.53
C GLU A 68 -18.50 3.53 -6.10
N GLN A 69 -17.37 4.17 -5.84
CA GLN A 69 -17.17 4.84 -4.57
C GLN A 69 -17.64 6.28 -4.70
N LEU A 70 -18.62 6.65 -3.89
CA LEU A 70 -19.11 8.03 -3.79
C LEU A 70 -18.06 8.93 -3.14
N PRO A 71 -18.13 10.26 -3.34
CA PRO A 71 -17.20 11.21 -2.71
C PRO A 71 -17.13 11.11 -1.18
N ASP A 72 -18.19 10.60 -0.55
CA ASP A 72 -18.28 10.37 0.90
C ASP A 72 -17.70 9.02 1.35
N GLY A 73 -17.07 8.27 0.42
CA GLY A 73 -16.46 6.97 0.68
C GLY A 73 -17.39 5.77 0.66
N ARG A 74 -18.71 5.96 0.57
CA ARG A 74 -19.68 4.86 0.44
C ARG A 74 -19.54 4.18 -0.91
N LYS A 75 -19.75 2.87 -0.94
CA LYS A 75 -19.84 2.09 -2.18
C LYS A 75 -21.31 1.95 -2.57
N THR A 76 -21.61 2.23 -3.81
CA THR A 76 -22.92 1.96 -4.40
C THR A 76 -22.78 0.92 -5.50
N GLU A 77 -23.73 -0.01 -5.54
CA GLU A 77 -23.86 -0.97 -6.63
C GLU A 77 -24.76 -0.39 -7.71
N HIS A 78 -24.36 -0.58 -8.96
CA HIS A 78 -25.21 -0.33 -10.10
C HIS A 78 -24.85 -1.28 -11.23
N VAL A 79 -25.79 -1.53 -12.12
CA VAL A 79 -25.52 -2.27 -13.34
C VAL A 79 -24.86 -1.34 -14.33
N SER A 80 -23.62 -1.67 -14.71
CA SER A 80 -22.88 -0.95 -15.76
C SER A 80 -22.83 -1.77 -17.03
N ALA A 81 -23.05 -1.09 -18.15
CA ALA A 81 -22.83 -1.66 -19.48
C ALA A 81 -21.39 -1.40 -19.92
N PHE A 82 -20.66 -2.46 -20.19
CA PHE A 82 -19.30 -2.45 -20.70
C PHE A 82 -19.26 -2.77 -22.18
N CYS A 83 -18.27 -2.23 -22.90
CA CYS A 83 -18.05 -2.56 -24.30
C CYS A 83 -17.69 -4.03 -24.44
N LYS A 84 -18.35 -4.73 -25.36
CA LYS A 84 -18.02 -6.11 -25.76
C LYS A 84 -17.37 -6.07 -27.13
N TYR A 85 -16.15 -6.58 -27.20
CA TYR A 85 -15.33 -6.59 -28.41
C TYR A 85 -15.35 -7.97 -29.07
N PRO A 86 -15.42 -8.04 -30.40
CA PRO A 86 -15.35 -9.29 -31.13
C PRO A 86 -14.02 -10.04 -30.93
N SER A 87 -12.93 -9.30 -30.73
CA SER A 87 -11.61 -9.87 -30.53
C SER A 87 -10.72 -9.01 -29.62
N PRO A 88 -9.65 -9.58 -29.03
CA PRO A 88 -8.62 -8.83 -28.34
C PRO A 88 -7.98 -7.72 -29.18
N LYS A 89 -7.81 -7.93 -30.48
CA LYS A 89 -7.21 -6.95 -31.41
C LYS A 89 -8.09 -5.70 -31.52
N GLU A 90 -9.39 -5.87 -31.63
CA GLU A 90 -10.34 -4.74 -31.69
C GLU A 90 -10.42 -4.01 -30.35
N PHE A 91 -10.34 -4.73 -29.23
CA PHE A 91 -10.20 -4.11 -27.94
C PHE A 91 -8.94 -3.23 -27.88
N VAL A 92 -7.77 -3.76 -28.27
CA VAL A 92 -6.50 -3.02 -28.23
C VAL A 92 -6.57 -1.75 -29.07
N HIS A 93 -7.16 -1.80 -30.25
CA HIS A 93 -7.34 -0.62 -31.11
C HIS A 93 -8.13 0.48 -30.40
N ASN A 94 -9.31 0.17 -29.88
CA ASN A 94 -10.16 1.12 -29.16
C ASN A 94 -9.54 1.62 -27.84
N TYR A 95 -8.84 0.73 -27.13
CA TYR A 95 -8.13 1.07 -25.92
C TYR A 95 -7.03 2.11 -26.18
N VAL A 96 -6.23 1.90 -27.22
CA VAL A 96 -5.17 2.85 -27.61
C VAL A 96 -5.75 4.19 -27.98
N ASP A 97 -6.81 4.24 -28.76
CA ASP A 97 -7.50 5.48 -29.14
C ASP A 97 -7.99 6.22 -27.88
N LYS A 98 -8.56 5.50 -26.92
CA LYS A 98 -8.99 6.10 -25.66
C LYS A 98 -7.81 6.68 -24.87
N ILE A 99 -6.70 5.97 -24.79
CA ILE A 99 -5.50 6.45 -24.09
C ILE A 99 -4.96 7.72 -24.79
N VAL A 100 -4.76 7.68 -26.09
CA VAL A 100 -4.21 8.81 -26.86
C VAL A 100 -5.10 10.05 -26.72
N ASN A 101 -6.42 9.90 -26.81
CA ASN A 101 -7.35 11.01 -26.78
C ASN A 101 -7.56 11.61 -25.37
N ASN A 102 -7.45 10.80 -24.32
CA ASN A 102 -7.83 11.23 -22.96
C ASN A 102 -6.64 11.33 -21.99
N TYR A 103 -5.50 10.73 -22.31
CA TYR A 103 -4.31 10.67 -21.45
C TYR A 103 -3.05 11.12 -22.22
N PRO A 104 -2.94 12.42 -22.56
CA PRO A 104 -1.88 12.91 -23.45
C PRO A 104 -0.46 12.65 -22.89
N LEU A 105 -0.28 12.60 -21.57
CA LEU A 105 1.01 12.27 -20.99
C LEU A 105 1.42 10.81 -21.26
N CYS A 106 0.46 9.88 -21.38
CA CYS A 106 0.75 8.51 -21.79
C CYS A 106 1.33 8.43 -23.22
N GLN A 107 0.91 9.32 -24.11
CA GLN A 107 1.47 9.44 -25.45
C GLN A 107 2.86 10.06 -25.44
N THR A 108 3.05 11.19 -24.73
CA THR A 108 4.36 11.86 -24.68
C THR A 108 5.42 11.06 -23.92
N SER A 109 5.01 10.15 -23.06
CA SER A 109 5.88 9.25 -22.30
C SER A 109 5.94 7.82 -22.86
N SER A 110 5.67 7.66 -24.17
CA SER A 110 5.67 6.33 -24.82
C SER A 110 6.99 5.56 -24.71
N ASP A 111 8.10 6.26 -24.45
CA ASP A 111 9.42 5.66 -24.25
C ASP A 111 9.67 5.15 -22.81
N SER A 112 8.74 5.40 -21.89
CA SER A 112 8.84 4.95 -20.50
C SER A 112 7.50 4.41 -19.98
N PHE A 113 7.48 3.17 -19.52
CA PHE A 113 6.28 2.64 -18.89
C PHE A 113 6.01 3.26 -17.51
N PHE A 114 7.01 3.70 -16.77
CA PHE A 114 6.77 4.48 -15.53
C PHE A 114 6.17 5.85 -15.83
N GLY A 115 6.63 6.52 -16.90
CA GLY A 115 6.00 7.73 -17.40
C GLY A 115 4.55 7.49 -17.86
N TYR A 116 4.30 6.38 -18.53
CA TYR A 116 2.96 5.95 -18.94
C TYR A 116 2.04 5.78 -17.71
N PHE A 117 2.50 5.12 -16.63
CA PHE A 117 1.72 4.96 -15.40
C PHE A 117 1.38 6.32 -14.75
N ALA A 118 2.34 7.24 -14.72
CA ALA A 118 2.08 8.60 -14.24
C ALA A 118 1.08 9.34 -15.13
N GLY A 119 1.11 9.09 -16.43
CA GLY A 119 0.16 9.63 -17.41
C GLY A 119 -1.27 9.18 -17.15
N LEU A 120 -1.49 7.92 -16.76
CA LEU A 120 -2.80 7.41 -16.39
C LEU A 120 -3.41 8.14 -15.18
N MET A 121 -2.58 8.71 -14.32
CA MET A 121 -3.04 9.50 -13.17
C MET A 121 -3.42 10.94 -13.52
N LYS A 122 -3.18 11.39 -14.76
CA LYS A 122 -3.35 12.77 -15.23
C LYS A 122 -4.14 12.85 -16.55
N GLY A 123 -5.30 12.21 -16.59
CA GLY A 123 -6.17 12.26 -17.77
C GLY A 123 -6.94 13.57 -17.90
N LYS A 124 -7.41 13.84 -19.11
CA LYS A 124 -8.21 15.02 -19.49
C LYS A 124 -9.50 15.16 -18.66
N TYR A 125 -10.06 14.04 -18.24
CA TYR A 125 -11.28 13.94 -17.44
C TYR A 125 -11.04 13.36 -16.03
N GLY A 126 -9.78 13.35 -15.57
CA GLY A 126 -9.34 12.78 -14.30
C GLY A 126 -8.43 11.56 -14.47
N ALA A 127 -7.99 11.00 -13.35
CA ALA A 127 -7.20 9.80 -13.34
C ALA A 127 -7.99 8.59 -13.89
N TRP A 128 -7.27 7.60 -14.46
CA TRP A 128 -7.88 6.34 -14.90
C TRP A 128 -8.58 5.60 -13.76
N ALA A 129 -7.97 5.60 -12.59
CA ALA A 129 -8.55 5.04 -11.37
C ALA A 129 -8.51 6.06 -10.23
N THR A 130 -9.52 6.08 -9.41
CA THR A 130 -9.61 6.94 -8.20
C THR A 130 -8.74 6.43 -7.05
N ASP A 131 -8.25 5.18 -7.15
CA ASP A 131 -7.36 4.57 -6.17
C ASP A 131 -5.96 5.23 -6.23
N GLN A 132 -5.59 5.94 -5.17
CA GLN A 132 -4.28 6.60 -5.07
C GLN A 132 -3.09 5.63 -5.13
N SER A 133 -3.31 4.34 -4.83
CA SER A 133 -2.30 3.29 -4.93
C SER A 133 -2.14 2.71 -6.34
N TYR A 134 -2.95 3.14 -7.30
CA TYR A 134 -2.97 2.56 -8.64
C TYR A 134 -1.61 2.61 -9.34
N PHE A 135 -0.90 3.74 -9.22
CA PHE A 135 0.46 3.88 -9.74
C PHE A 135 1.42 2.83 -9.15
N ALA A 136 1.42 2.65 -7.84
CA ALA A 136 2.29 1.67 -7.18
C ALA A 136 1.96 0.23 -7.59
N ARG A 137 0.68 -0.08 -7.77
CA ARG A 137 0.24 -1.40 -8.26
C ARG A 137 0.75 -1.69 -9.66
N LEU A 138 0.68 -0.72 -10.57
CA LEU A 138 1.22 -0.86 -11.91
C LEU A 138 2.75 -1.05 -11.91
N CYS A 139 3.46 -0.33 -11.04
CA CYS A 139 4.91 -0.55 -10.85
C CYS A 139 5.20 -1.98 -10.38
N THR A 140 4.42 -2.51 -9.45
CA THR A 140 4.59 -3.91 -8.97
C THR A 140 4.31 -4.91 -10.09
N VAL A 141 3.25 -4.73 -10.86
CA VAL A 141 2.95 -5.58 -12.03
C VAL A 141 4.08 -5.52 -13.05
N ALA A 142 4.65 -4.32 -13.28
CA ALA A 142 5.77 -4.18 -14.20
C ALA A 142 6.98 -5.01 -13.78
N VAL A 143 7.34 -5.00 -12.50
CA VAL A 143 8.45 -5.85 -12.01
C VAL A 143 8.11 -7.34 -12.16
N GLN A 144 6.88 -7.76 -11.85
CA GLN A 144 6.45 -9.16 -11.94
C GLN A 144 6.45 -9.70 -13.37
N LEU A 145 6.06 -8.89 -14.36
CA LEU A 145 5.96 -9.32 -15.77
C LEU A 145 7.27 -9.15 -16.55
N ALA A 146 8.18 -8.32 -16.10
CA ALA A 146 9.39 -7.98 -16.82
C ALA A 146 10.25 -9.21 -17.21
N PRO A 147 10.48 -10.22 -16.33
CA PRO A 147 11.22 -11.42 -16.71
C PRO A 147 10.57 -12.21 -17.86
N GLU A 148 9.24 -12.31 -17.87
CA GLU A 148 8.49 -13.01 -18.91
C GLU A 148 8.61 -12.29 -20.27
N VAL A 149 8.55 -10.95 -20.27
CA VAL A 149 8.50 -10.15 -21.49
C VAL A 149 9.89 -9.85 -22.05
N PHE A 150 10.87 -9.52 -21.18
CA PHE A 150 12.19 -9.05 -21.57
C PHE A 150 13.32 -10.08 -21.39
N GLY A 151 13.02 -11.27 -20.83
CA GLY A 151 14.03 -12.29 -20.54
C GLY A 151 15.16 -11.75 -19.67
N GLU A 152 16.40 -12.08 -20.00
CA GLU A 152 17.59 -11.67 -19.21
C GLU A 152 17.79 -10.15 -19.09
N GLN A 153 17.20 -9.37 -20.00
CA GLN A 153 17.32 -7.91 -19.99
C GLN A 153 16.28 -7.21 -19.10
N TRP A 154 15.43 -7.96 -18.43
CA TRP A 154 14.27 -7.42 -17.73
C TRP A 154 14.64 -6.31 -16.73
N HIS A 155 15.69 -6.51 -15.94
CA HIS A 155 16.11 -5.58 -14.92
C HIS A 155 16.67 -4.27 -15.51
N SER A 156 17.54 -4.37 -16.52
CA SER A 156 18.07 -3.18 -17.23
C SER A 156 16.97 -2.37 -17.89
N LYS A 157 15.93 -3.03 -18.43
CA LYS A 157 14.75 -2.36 -19.00
C LYS A 157 13.95 -1.60 -17.96
N LEU A 158 13.76 -2.17 -16.75
CA LEU A 158 13.09 -1.47 -15.64
C LEU A 158 13.87 -0.23 -15.22
N VAL A 159 15.18 -0.38 -15.00
CA VAL A 159 16.05 0.72 -14.56
C VAL A 159 16.08 1.84 -15.60
N SER A 160 16.34 1.51 -16.87
CA SER A 160 16.40 2.51 -17.94
C SER A 160 15.09 3.27 -18.12
N SER A 161 13.96 2.57 -18.01
CA SER A 161 12.64 3.23 -18.09
C SER A 161 12.39 4.17 -16.93
N LEU A 162 12.82 3.80 -15.71
CA LEU A 162 12.67 4.66 -14.51
C LEU A 162 13.59 5.88 -14.60
N GLU A 163 14.86 5.69 -14.93
CA GLU A 163 15.83 6.78 -15.11
C GLU A 163 15.36 7.77 -16.17
N TYR A 164 14.86 7.27 -17.29
CA TYR A 164 14.31 8.11 -18.35
C TYR A 164 13.10 8.92 -17.86
N ALA A 165 12.15 8.28 -17.16
CA ALA A 165 10.98 8.97 -16.63
C ALA A 165 11.36 10.08 -15.62
N LEU A 166 12.36 9.81 -14.77
CA LEU A 166 12.89 10.79 -13.82
C LEU A 166 13.59 11.96 -14.55
N SER A 167 14.45 11.66 -15.54
CA SER A 167 15.19 12.69 -16.31
C SER A 167 14.27 13.62 -17.09
N LYS A 168 13.10 13.13 -17.52
CA LYS A 168 12.08 13.89 -18.25
C LYS A 168 11.07 14.59 -17.35
N GLY A 169 11.12 14.39 -16.03
CA GLY A 169 10.18 14.97 -15.09
C GLY A 169 8.75 14.42 -15.23
N TYR A 170 8.59 13.21 -15.78
CA TYR A 170 7.27 12.57 -15.91
C TYR A 170 6.69 12.15 -14.56
N LEU A 171 7.57 11.81 -13.60
CA LEU A 171 7.21 11.40 -12.24
C LEU A 171 7.29 12.59 -11.29
N SER A 172 6.31 12.69 -10.40
CA SER A 172 6.51 13.52 -9.20
C SER A 172 7.61 12.90 -8.32
N PRO A 173 8.23 13.68 -7.41
CA PRO A 173 9.23 13.13 -6.49
C PRO A 173 8.71 11.90 -5.72
N GLN A 174 7.46 11.93 -5.28
CA GLN A 174 6.81 10.82 -4.59
C GLN A 174 6.63 9.60 -5.49
N GLN A 175 6.18 9.77 -6.74
CA GLN A 175 6.04 8.68 -7.70
C GLN A 175 7.40 8.09 -8.05
N GLY A 176 8.43 8.90 -8.22
CA GLY A 176 9.80 8.46 -8.46
C GLY A 176 10.32 7.59 -7.32
N GLN A 177 10.09 7.99 -6.07
CA GLN A 177 10.49 7.23 -4.89
C GLN A 177 9.74 5.90 -4.79
N VAL A 178 8.43 5.89 -5.04
CA VAL A 178 7.61 4.67 -5.06
C VAL A 178 8.12 3.69 -6.11
N ALA A 179 8.33 4.14 -7.35
CA ALA A 179 8.84 3.30 -8.43
C ALA A 179 10.24 2.75 -8.12
N LEU A 180 11.12 3.59 -7.58
CA LEU A 180 12.48 3.19 -7.20
C LEU A 180 12.48 2.10 -6.12
N ASN A 181 11.64 2.24 -5.09
CA ASN A 181 11.54 1.26 -4.02
C ASN A 181 11.05 -0.08 -4.53
N ILE A 182 10.06 -0.08 -5.43
CA ILE A 182 9.49 -1.29 -6.01
C ILE A 182 10.51 -1.98 -6.94
N VAL A 183 11.23 -1.22 -7.78
CA VAL A 183 12.26 -1.79 -8.67
C VAL A 183 13.43 -2.37 -7.88
N LYS A 184 13.83 -1.74 -6.78
CA LYS A 184 14.89 -2.25 -5.90
C LYS A 184 14.46 -3.44 -5.03
N GLY A 185 13.18 -3.59 -4.74
CA GLY A 185 12.64 -4.59 -3.81
C GLY A 185 12.62 -6.03 -4.33
N GLU A 186 12.74 -6.27 -5.64
CA GLU A 186 12.78 -7.61 -6.21
C GLU A 186 14.21 -8.04 -6.62
N GLY A 187 15.04 -8.27 -5.63
CA GLY A 187 16.01 -9.36 -5.57
C GLY A 187 17.06 -9.47 -6.67
N THR A 188 17.67 -8.38 -7.14
CA THR A 188 19.00 -8.47 -7.73
C THR A 188 19.97 -7.55 -6.96
N PRO A 189 21.16 -8.03 -6.60
CA PRO A 189 22.12 -7.18 -5.96
C PRO A 189 22.55 -6.08 -6.94
N PHE A 190 22.03 -4.85 -6.77
CA PHE A 190 22.74 -3.70 -7.29
C PHE A 190 24.15 -3.74 -6.72
N LYS A 191 25.14 -3.88 -7.56
CA LYS A 191 26.49 -3.48 -7.19
C LYS A 191 26.43 -1.97 -7.02
N GLU A 192 26.25 -1.54 -5.79
CA GLU A 192 26.35 -0.14 -5.42
C GLU A 192 27.72 0.38 -5.87
N LYS A 193 27.71 1.43 -6.72
CA LYS A 193 28.76 2.43 -6.56
C LYS A 193 28.49 3.08 -5.20
N PRO A 194 29.48 3.15 -4.31
CA PRO A 194 29.25 3.67 -2.97
C PRO A 194 28.95 5.17 -3.04
N VAL A 195 27.67 5.53 -2.99
CA VAL A 195 27.24 6.84 -2.52
C VAL A 195 26.87 6.62 -1.06
N ALA A 196 27.76 7.01 -0.19
CA ALA A 196 27.56 7.00 1.23
C ALA A 196 26.43 7.99 1.61
N SER A 197 25.20 7.50 1.64
CA SER A 197 24.19 7.99 2.56
C SER A 197 23.30 6.78 2.91
N LYS A 198 23.41 6.31 4.14
CA LYS A 198 22.49 5.32 4.70
C LYS A 198 21.06 5.87 4.53
N ARG A 199 20.22 5.17 3.76
CA ARG A 199 18.78 5.49 3.68
C ARG A 199 18.25 5.60 5.12
N LYS A 200 17.54 6.66 5.41
CA LYS A 200 16.83 6.77 6.69
C LYS A 200 15.83 5.63 6.79
N PRO A 201 15.74 4.98 7.96
CA PRO A 201 14.77 3.91 8.16
C PRO A 201 13.35 4.47 8.04
N LEU A 202 12.49 3.75 7.32
CA LEU A 202 11.08 4.07 7.11
C LEU A 202 10.21 3.16 7.98
N VAL A 203 9.48 3.74 8.92
CA VAL A 203 8.57 3.03 9.80
C VAL A 203 7.11 3.29 9.39
N CYS A 204 6.34 2.24 9.19
CA CYS A 204 4.89 2.34 9.02
C CYS A 204 4.22 2.31 10.40
N LEU A 205 3.54 3.40 10.75
CA LEU A 205 2.68 3.48 11.92
C LEU A 205 1.24 3.20 11.51
N ASP A 206 0.68 2.15 12.07
CA ASP A 206 -0.70 1.75 11.88
C ASP A 206 -1.53 2.06 13.12
N PHE A 207 -2.49 2.98 12.99
CA PHE A 207 -3.41 3.31 14.08
C PHE A 207 -4.63 2.42 13.96
N GLY A 208 -4.73 1.41 14.84
CA GLY A 208 -5.82 0.44 14.82
C GLY A 208 -7.21 1.07 14.79
N HIS A 209 -8.18 0.39 14.18
CA HIS A 209 -9.57 0.85 14.03
C HIS A 209 -9.72 2.17 13.25
N GLY A 210 -10.87 2.84 13.35
CA GLY A 210 -11.16 4.13 12.71
C GLY A 210 -12.47 4.16 11.92
N GLY A 211 -13.09 5.32 11.81
CA GLY A 211 -14.34 5.55 11.09
C GLY A 211 -15.49 4.71 11.65
N THR A 212 -16.00 3.78 10.85
CA THR A 212 -17.10 2.87 11.23
C THR A 212 -16.70 1.78 12.22
N ASP A 213 -15.40 1.61 12.49
CA ASP A 213 -14.87 0.67 13.48
C ASP A 213 -14.25 1.44 14.65
N PRO A 214 -14.99 1.69 15.75
CA PRO A 214 -14.47 2.42 16.90
C PRO A 214 -13.47 1.61 17.74
N GLY A 215 -13.33 0.30 17.51
CA GLY A 215 -12.67 -0.61 18.44
C GLY A 215 -13.45 -0.75 19.75
N ALA A 216 -12.75 -1.00 20.84
CA ALA A 216 -13.34 -1.00 22.17
C ALA A 216 -13.82 0.42 22.54
N VAL A 217 -14.93 0.50 23.27
CA VAL A 217 -15.48 1.77 23.78
C VAL A 217 -15.76 1.66 25.27
N ARG A 218 -15.25 2.60 26.07
CA ARG A 218 -15.50 2.65 27.51
C ARG A 218 -15.57 4.11 27.97
N ASP A 219 -16.64 4.44 28.70
CA ASP A 219 -16.87 5.79 29.26
C ASP A 219 -16.67 6.91 28.20
N ASN A 220 -17.28 6.74 27.02
CA ASN A 220 -17.17 7.61 25.84
C ASN A 220 -15.76 7.72 25.20
N VAL A 221 -14.78 6.96 25.67
CA VAL A 221 -13.46 6.87 25.05
C VAL A 221 -13.47 5.73 24.04
N LYS A 222 -13.13 6.02 22.79
CA LYS A 222 -12.99 5.03 21.72
C LYS A 222 -11.53 4.62 21.57
N GLU A 223 -11.29 3.35 21.34
CA GLU A 223 -9.96 2.82 21.04
C GLU A 223 -9.37 3.49 19.79
N SER A 224 -10.17 3.66 18.74
CA SER A 224 -9.74 4.31 17.49
C SER A 224 -9.16 5.72 17.71
N ASP A 225 -9.74 6.51 18.62
CA ASP A 225 -9.28 7.85 18.94
C ASP A 225 -7.97 7.82 19.75
N LEU A 226 -7.88 6.92 20.74
CA LEU A 226 -6.65 6.72 21.51
C LEU A 226 -5.49 6.27 20.63
N ASN A 227 -5.72 5.26 19.76
CA ASN A 227 -4.70 4.74 18.86
C ASN A 227 -4.17 5.85 17.94
N MET A 228 -5.04 6.74 17.46
CA MET A 228 -4.63 7.87 16.65
C MET A 228 -3.84 8.92 17.46
N HIS A 229 -4.33 9.31 18.64
CA HIS A 229 -3.65 10.33 19.46
C HIS A 229 -2.27 9.87 19.91
N ILE A 230 -2.18 8.64 20.45
CA ILE A 230 -0.90 8.03 20.88
C ILE A 230 0.01 7.82 19.68
N GLY A 231 -0.52 7.27 18.58
CA GLY A 231 0.24 7.03 17.36
C GLY A 231 0.79 8.31 16.73
N MET A 232 0.03 9.40 16.74
CA MET A 232 0.50 10.70 16.29
C MET A 232 1.57 11.30 17.23
N ALA A 233 1.51 11.04 18.54
CA ALA A 233 2.57 11.42 19.47
C ALA A 233 3.86 10.63 19.16
N ILE A 234 3.75 9.31 18.94
CA ILE A 234 4.87 8.46 18.51
C ILE A 234 5.45 8.98 17.19
N GLY A 235 4.61 9.28 16.21
CA GLY A 235 5.06 9.78 14.92
C GLY A 235 5.83 11.10 15.02
N ARG A 236 5.36 12.05 15.82
CA ARG A 236 6.10 13.30 16.07
C ARG A 236 7.46 13.06 16.69
N GLU A 237 7.54 12.16 17.68
CA GLU A 237 8.81 11.87 18.37
C GLU A 237 9.79 11.14 17.44
N LEU A 238 9.33 10.17 16.64
CA LEU A 238 10.16 9.49 15.63
C LEU A 238 10.66 10.45 14.55
N SER A 239 9.79 11.33 14.03
CA SER A 239 10.19 12.36 13.06
C SER A 239 11.24 13.31 13.63
N ARG A 240 11.10 13.72 14.89
CA ARG A 240 12.10 14.56 15.60
C ARG A 240 13.47 13.85 15.68
N ARG A 241 13.48 12.53 15.74
CA ARG A 241 14.71 11.71 15.74
C ARG A 241 15.20 11.36 14.33
N GLY A 242 14.59 11.90 13.29
CA GLY A 242 15.01 11.72 11.91
C GLY A 242 14.59 10.40 11.26
N ILE A 243 13.64 9.66 11.86
CA ILE A 243 13.03 8.46 11.30
C ILE A 243 11.97 8.90 10.28
N GLU A 244 11.98 8.31 9.09
CA GLU A 244 10.95 8.53 8.08
C GLU A 244 9.71 7.70 8.38
N LEU A 245 8.52 8.25 8.08
CA LEU A 245 7.25 7.66 8.46
C LEU A 245 6.28 7.57 7.30
N VAL A 246 5.52 6.49 7.31
CA VAL A 246 4.27 6.33 6.57
C VAL A 246 3.18 5.94 7.55
N TYR A 247 1.95 6.37 7.28
CA TYR A 247 0.80 6.11 8.13
C TYR A 247 -0.28 5.35 7.36
N THR A 248 -0.96 4.42 8.00
CA THR A 248 -2.11 3.74 7.40
C THR A 248 -3.35 4.65 7.35
N ARG A 249 -3.47 5.56 8.32
CA ARG A 249 -4.45 6.64 8.37
C ARG A 249 -3.89 7.81 9.20
N VAL A 250 -4.41 9.00 8.99
CA VAL A 250 -4.08 10.22 9.77
C VAL A 250 -5.33 10.98 10.20
N THR A 251 -6.50 10.45 9.87
CA THR A 251 -7.82 10.96 10.26
C THR A 251 -8.69 9.82 10.73
N ASP A 252 -9.89 10.13 11.25
CA ASP A 252 -10.85 9.11 11.68
C ASP A 252 -11.59 8.51 10.49
N ILE A 253 -10.89 7.62 9.75
CA ILE A 253 -11.44 6.86 8.62
C ILE A 253 -11.25 5.36 8.84
N TYR A 254 -12.17 4.57 8.30
CA TYR A 254 -12.02 3.12 8.28
C TYR A 254 -11.00 2.69 7.22
N VAL A 255 -9.99 1.92 7.64
CA VAL A 255 -9.03 1.25 6.76
C VAL A 255 -9.06 -0.23 7.08
N SER A 256 -9.37 -1.09 6.11
CA SER A 256 -9.44 -2.53 6.32
C SER A 256 -8.06 -3.12 6.67
N ARG A 257 -8.02 -4.21 7.43
CA ARG A 257 -6.76 -4.86 7.84
C ARG A 257 -5.84 -5.22 6.66
N PRO A 258 -6.33 -5.81 5.55
CA PRO A 258 -5.49 -6.03 4.38
C PRO A 258 -4.97 -4.74 3.74
N GLU A 259 -5.76 -3.67 3.77
CA GLU A 259 -5.36 -2.38 3.21
C GLU A 259 -4.24 -1.72 4.03
N ARG A 260 -4.24 -1.86 5.36
CA ARG A 260 -3.16 -1.40 6.24
C ARG A 260 -1.83 -2.06 5.88
N ALA A 261 -1.82 -3.38 5.75
CA ALA A 261 -0.65 -4.12 5.30
C ALA A 261 -0.20 -3.71 3.90
N ARG A 262 -1.17 -3.49 2.99
CA ARG A 262 -0.87 -3.05 1.62
C ARG A 262 -0.20 -1.67 1.59
N ILE A 263 -0.64 -0.73 2.41
CA ILE A 263 -0.02 0.60 2.52
C ILE A 263 1.44 0.48 2.96
N ALA A 264 1.71 -0.31 4.00
CA ALA A 264 3.07 -0.54 4.51
C ALA A 264 3.97 -1.21 3.45
N ASN A 265 3.46 -2.25 2.78
CA ASN A 265 4.18 -2.99 1.75
C ASN A 265 4.48 -2.09 0.53
N ALA A 266 3.51 -1.30 0.09
CA ALA A 266 3.66 -0.39 -1.05
C ALA A 266 4.64 0.76 -0.77
N ALA A 267 4.73 1.21 0.48
CA ALA A 267 5.71 2.20 0.90
C ALA A 267 7.13 1.63 1.02
N GLY A 268 7.29 0.31 1.04
CA GLY A 268 8.56 -0.35 1.33
C GLY A 268 9.08 -0.03 2.74
N ALA A 269 8.17 -0.02 3.73
CA ALA A 269 8.54 0.22 5.11
C ALA A 269 9.53 -0.84 5.62
N ASP A 270 10.47 -0.43 6.48
CA ASP A 270 11.45 -1.32 7.10
C ASP A 270 10.89 -1.99 8.35
N LEU A 271 9.91 -1.35 8.99
CA LEU A 271 9.21 -1.82 10.18
C LEU A 271 7.73 -1.43 10.10
N PHE A 272 6.85 -2.34 10.50
CA PHE A 272 5.43 -2.08 10.70
C PHE A 272 5.10 -2.14 12.19
N LEU A 273 4.53 -1.07 12.73
CA LEU A 273 4.07 -0.98 14.11
C LEU A 273 2.59 -0.61 14.15
N SER A 274 1.76 -1.56 14.56
CA SER A 274 0.33 -1.36 14.79
C SER A 274 0.08 -0.99 16.25
N ILE A 275 -0.68 0.07 16.50
CA ILE A 275 -0.90 0.66 17.83
C ILE A 275 -2.35 0.44 18.20
N HIS A 276 -2.55 -0.19 19.35
CA HIS A 276 -3.84 -0.57 19.92
C HIS A 276 -3.95 -0.27 21.41
N ALA A 277 -5.17 -0.24 21.93
CA ALA A 277 -5.49 -0.22 23.34
C ALA A 277 -6.40 -1.40 23.67
N ASN A 278 -5.87 -2.33 24.43
CA ASN A 278 -6.51 -3.60 24.78
C ASN A 278 -7.83 -3.40 25.54
N ALA A 279 -8.67 -4.41 25.50
CA ALA A 279 -9.89 -4.45 26.30
C ALA A 279 -10.15 -5.84 26.88
N SER A 280 -10.73 -5.88 28.07
CA SER A 280 -11.09 -7.11 28.76
C SER A 280 -12.47 -6.98 29.40
N VAL A 281 -13.17 -8.12 29.50
CA VAL A 281 -14.39 -8.23 30.31
C VAL A 281 -14.07 -8.12 31.82
N LYS A 282 -12.81 -8.37 32.21
CA LYS A 282 -12.32 -8.18 33.58
C LYS A 282 -11.84 -6.73 33.73
N PRO A 283 -12.50 -5.90 34.55
CA PRO A 283 -12.15 -4.48 34.66
C PRO A 283 -10.81 -4.23 35.39
N ASP A 284 -10.30 -5.22 36.06
CA ASP A 284 -9.01 -5.21 36.75
C ASP A 284 -7.84 -5.70 35.88
N ALA A 285 -8.11 -6.14 34.63
CA ALA A 285 -7.06 -6.47 33.67
C ALA A 285 -6.27 -5.19 33.32
N PHE A 286 -4.94 -5.28 33.36
CA PHE A 286 -4.03 -4.20 33.04
C PHE A 286 -2.67 -4.71 32.58
N GLY A 287 -1.93 -3.87 31.88
CA GLY A 287 -0.55 -4.11 31.45
C GLY A 287 -0.31 -3.90 29.97
N HIS A 288 0.95 -3.92 29.61
CA HIS A 288 1.46 -3.70 28.25
C HIS A 288 1.88 -5.02 27.61
N GLU A 289 1.57 -5.24 26.34
CA GLU A 289 1.92 -6.46 25.62
C GLU A 289 2.19 -6.22 24.12
N GLU A 290 3.02 -7.11 23.54
CA GLU A 290 3.30 -7.14 22.14
C GLU A 290 2.72 -8.39 21.48
N TRP A 291 2.21 -8.23 20.27
CA TRP A 291 1.72 -9.34 19.46
C TRP A 291 2.56 -9.49 18.20
N LEU A 292 2.92 -10.74 17.91
CA LEU A 292 3.63 -11.18 16.74
C LEU A 292 2.82 -12.22 15.97
N SER A 293 3.02 -12.34 14.67
CA SER A 293 2.54 -13.51 13.94
C SER A 293 3.23 -14.78 14.44
N ARG A 294 2.63 -15.95 14.24
CA ARG A 294 3.24 -17.24 14.63
C ARG A 294 4.58 -17.44 13.94
N ASN A 295 4.70 -16.96 12.67
CA ASN A 295 5.89 -17.08 11.84
C ASN A 295 6.68 -15.75 11.76
N ALA A 296 6.63 -14.93 12.82
CA ALA A 296 7.34 -13.65 12.86
C ALA A 296 8.85 -13.83 12.65
N SER A 297 9.45 -12.93 11.88
CA SER A 297 10.89 -12.93 11.62
C SER A 297 11.70 -12.69 12.91
N PRO A 298 12.98 -13.13 12.95
CA PRO A 298 13.86 -12.84 14.09
C PRO A 298 13.94 -11.34 14.41
N SER A 299 13.92 -10.48 13.38
CA SER A 299 13.96 -9.03 13.53
C SER A 299 12.68 -8.48 14.19
N ALA A 300 11.50 -9.01 13.86
CA ALA A 300 10.25 -8.65 14.53
C ALA A 300 10.24 -9.10 16.00
N VAL A 301 10.74 -10.30 16.30
CA VAL A 301 10.88 -10.81 17.67
C VAL A 301 11.80 -9.90 18.47
N LYS A 302 12.94 -9.53 17.89
CA LYS A 302 13.88 -8.61 18.53
C LYS A 302 13.25 -7.26 18.84
N PHE A 303 12.55 -6.66 17.86
CA PHE A 303 11.87 -5.39 18.08
C PHE A 303 10.82 -5.46 19.20
N ALA A 304 10.03 -6.52 19.27
CA ALA A 304 9.07 -6.73 20.35
C ALA A 304 9.76 -6.83 21.72
N VAL A 305 10.93 -7.46 21.79
CA VAL A 305 11.74 -7.51 23.02
C VAL A 305 12.28 -6.13 23.38
N ASP A 306 12.75 -5.36 22.40
CA ASP A 306 13.22 -3.98 22.64
C ASP A 306 12.08 -3.09 23.13
N MET A 307 10.85 -3.25 22.60
CA MET A 307 9.65 -2.56 23.07
C MET A 307 9.39 -2.85 24.56
N GLN A 308 9.35 -4.13 24.95
CA GLN A 308 9.13 -4.53 26.35
C GLN A 308 10.23 -3.96 27.28
N ASN A 309 11.50 -4.00 26.83
CA ASN A 309 12.61 -3.48 27.63
C ASN A 309 12.55 -1.96 27.83
N GLU A 310 12.31 -1.20 26.76
CA GLU A 310 12.22 0.27 26.83
C GLU A 310 10.96 0.71 27.60
N TRP A 311 9.86 -0.06 27.47
CA TRP A 311 8.66 0.17 28.26
C TRP A 311 8.91 -0.03 29.77
N GLY A 312 9.53 -1.14 30.14
CA GLY A 312 9.88 -1.43 31.56
C GLY A 312 10.82 -0.41 32.18
N LYS A 313 11.78 0.14 31.40
CA LYS A 313 12.65 1.23 31.86
C LYS A 313 11.88 2.53 32.09
N MET A 314 10.99 2.89 31.16
CA MET A 314 10.21 4.12 31.22
C MET A 314 9.11 4.06 32.27
N PHE A 315 8.52 2.88 32.47
CA PHE A 315 7.41 2.61 33.36
C PHE A 315 7.72 1.46 34.34
N PRO A 316 8.59 1.68 35.36
CA PRO A 316 9.04 0.60 36.26
C PRO A 316 7.92 -0.09 37.06
N LYS A 317 6.76 0.56 37.17
CA LYS A 317 5.58 0.03 37.86
C LYS A 317 4.53 -0.58 36.89
N ALA A 318 4.77 -0.54 35.58
CA ALA A 318 3.88 -1.14 34.61
C ALA A 318 3.97 -2.66 34.68
N LYS A 319 2.85 -3.33 34.49
CA LYS A 319 2.82 -4.77 34.31
C LYS A 319 3.15 -5.09 32.86
N LEU A 320 4.27 -5.76 32.63
CA LEU A 320 4.64 -6.28 31.33
C LEU A 320 4.04 -7.67 31.15
N LEU A 321 3.17 -7.83 30.15
CA LEU A 321 2.51 -9.09 29.82
C LEU A 321 3.32 -9.90 28.79
N GLY A 322 4.45 -9.31 28.33
CA GLY A 322 5.39 -9.93 27.42
C GLY A 322 4.89 -9.98 25.97
N THR A 323 5.51 -10.86 25.21
CA THR A 323 5.23 -11.05 23.78
C THR A 323 4.35 -12.27 23.56
N LYS A 324 3.28 -12.12 22.81
CA LYS A 324 2.31 -13.14 22.46
C LYS A 324 2.29 -13.41 20.95
N ARG A 325 1.70 -14.53 20.53
CA ARG A 325 1.64 -14.89 19.11
C ARG A 325 0.22 -15.17 18.66
N LYS A 326 -0.18 -14.46 17.58
CA LYS A 326 -1.45 -14.66 16.89
C LYS A 326 -1.35 -14.13 15.46
N ASP A 327 -1.96 -14.85 14.52
CA ASP A 327 -1.96 -14.46 13.11
C ASP A 327 -3.06 -13.41 12.86
N PHE A 328 -2.76 -12.17 13.26
CA PHE A 328 -3.56 -11.00 12.85
C PHE A 328 -3.24 -10.65 11.40
N ASP A 329 -4.25 -10.32 10.59
CA ASP A 329 -4.08 -10.02 9.17
C ASP A 329 -2.98 -8.97 8.92
N VAL A 330 -2.92 -7.92 9.74
CA VAL A 330 -1.90 -6.85 9.63
C VAL A 330 -0.47 -7.32 9.90
N LEU A 331 -0.29 -8.43 10.64
CA LEU A 331 1.02 -9.01 10.93
C LEU A 331 1.43 -10.11 9.95
N VAL A 332 0.45 -10.74 9.29
CA VAL A 332 0.69 -11.84 8.34
C VAL A 332 0.85 -11.32 6.92
N LEU A 333 0.11 -10.26 6.56
CA LEU A 333 0.08 -9.71 5.20
C LEU A 333 1.18 -8.66 4.95
N THR A 334 1.92 -8.25 5.98
CA THR A 334 3.07 -7.34 5.87
C THR A 334 4.33 -8.10 5.49
N HIS A 335 5.20 -7.50 4.67
CA HIS A 335 6.41 -8.13 4.15
C HIS A 335 7.68 -7.78 4.96
N MET A 336 7.58 -6.82 5.87
CA MET A 336 8.64 -6.37 6.77
C MET A 336 8.43 -6.93 8.18
N PRO A 337 9.40 -6.81 9.10
CA PRO A 337 9.20 -7.04 10.52
C PRO A 337 7.97 -6.28 11.03
N ALA A 338 7.02 -6.98 11.66
CA ALA A 338 5.73 -6.42 12.06
C ALA A 338 5.39 -6.78 13.51
N VAL A 339 4.99 -5.78 14.27
CA VAL A 339 4.56 -5.89 15.67
C VAL A 339 3.26 -5.13 15.87
N LEU A 340 2.35 -5.66 16.66
CA LEU A 340 1.19 -4.95 17.18
C LEU A 340 1.42 -4.75 18.68
N THR A 341 1.34 -3.52 19.14
CA THR A 341 1.51 -3.14 20.54
C THR A 341 0.17 -2.80 21.16
N GLU A 342 -0.12 -3.37 22.30
CA GLU A 342 -1.23 -3.03 23.19
C GLU A 342 -0.68 -2.16 24.33
N ILE A 343 -0.91 -0.85 24.22
CA ILE A 343 -0.35 0.17 25.12
C ILE A 343 -0.79 -0.06 26.57
N GLY A 344 -2.03 -0.47 26.76
CA GLY A 344 -2.67 -0.75 28.02
C GLY A 344 -4.12 -1.11 27.81
N PHE A 345 -4.89 -1.35 28.87
CA PHE A 345 -6.29 -1.76 28.80
C PHE A 345 -7.24 -0.56 28.90
N LEU A 346 -7.98 -0.27 27.83
CA LEU A 346 -9.05 0.72 27.82
C LEU A 346 -10.14 0.41 28.86
N SER A 347 -10.40 -0.88 29.11
CA SER A 347 -11.35 -1.34 30.14
C SER A 347 -10.91 -1.02 31.57
N ASN A 348 -9.61 -0.81 31.81
CA ASN A 348 -9.06 -0.44 33.11
C ASN A 348 -9.12 1.08 33.32
N THR A 349 -9.77 1.54 34.36
CA THR A 349 -9.99 2.98 34.59
C THR A 349 -8.69 3.76 34.75
N ARG A 350 -7.69 3.22 35.46
CA ARG A 350 -6.40 3.89 35.65
C ARG A 350 -5.65 3.99 34.30
N GLU A 351 -5.50 2.89 33.57
CA GLU A 351 -4.77 2.90 32.29
C GLU A 351 -5.49 3.75 31.24
N ARG A 352 -6.83 3.74 31.20
CA ARG A 352 -7.61 4.63 30.34
C ARG A 352 -7.33 6.10 30.63
N MET A 353 -7.29 6.50 31.91
CA MET A 353 -6.94 7.89 32.29
C MET A 353 -5.49 8.22 31.87
N GLU A 354 -4.55 7.31 32.10
CA GLU A 354 -3.16 7.47 31.67
C GLU A 354 -3.06 7.60 30.13
N MET A 355 -3.77 6.78 29.36
CA MET A 355 -3.75 6.83 27.89
C MET A 355 -4.42 8.09 27.32
N THR A 356 -5.35 8.72 28.02
CA THR A 356 -5.97 9.99 27.61
C THR A 356 -5.16 11.22 28.02
N ASP A 357 -4.16 11.09 28.90
CA ASP A 357 -3.30 12.19 29.33
C ASP A 357 -2.19 12.48 28.27
N PRO A 358 -2.13 13.71 27.70
CA PRO A 358 -1.10 14.08 26.73
C PRO A 358 0.34 13.94 27.27
N ALA A 359 0.56 14.14 28.57
CA ALA A 359 1.87 13.98 29.17
C ALA A 359 2.30 12.50 29.21
N MET A 360 1.35 11.59 29.46
CA MET A 360 1.60 10.15 29.39
C MET A 360 1.77 9.69 27.93
N GLN A 361 0.98 10.20 26.99
CA GLN A 361 1.15 9.92 25.57
C GLN A 361 2.56 10.29 25.07
N SER A 362 3.11 11.40 25.56
CA SER A 362 4.50 11.80 25.25
C SER A 362 5.54 10.81 25.82
N LYS A 363 5.29 10.26 27.00
CA LYS A 363 6.15 9.22 27.59
C LYS A 363 6.05 7.89 26.83
N TYR A 364 4.86 7.48 26.40
CA TYR A 364 4.66 6.31 25.54
C TYR A 364 5.42 6.49 24.21
N ALA A 365 5.31 7.69 23.62
CA ALA A 365 6.04 8.01 22.41
C ALA A 365 7.55 7.91 22.58
N ALA A 366 8.09 8.38 23.69
CA ALA A 366 9.51 8.28 23.98
C ALA A 366 9.99 6.82 24.17
N ALA A 367 9.19 5.97 24.86
CA ALA A 367 9.51 4.55 25.02
C ALA A 367 9.55 3.82 23.67
N VAL A 368 8.53 4.02 22.85
CA VAL A 368 8.45 3.44 21.49
C VAL A 368 9.62 3.93 20.63
N ALA A 369 9.90 5.24 20.66
CA ALA A 369 10.98 5.80 19.85
C ALA A 369 12.37 5.29 20.28
N ASN A 370 12.60 5.03 21.56
CA ASN A 370 13.82 4.40 22.04
C ASN A 370 13.97 2.98 21.47
N ALA A 371 12.90 2.20 21.48
CA ALA A 371 12.89 0.85 20.92
C ALA A 371 13.17 0.86 19.39
N VAL A 372 12.53 1.77 18.66
CA VAL A 372 12.76 1.94 17.20
C VAL A 372 14.20 2.35 16.91
N GLU A 373 14.74 3.34 17.63
CA GLU A 373 16.14 3.75 17.43
C GLU A 373 17.15 2.62 17.73
N ARG A 374 16.85 1.83 18.75
CA ARG A 374 17.69 0.67 19.08
C ARG A 374 17.65 -0.37 17.97
N TRP A 375 16.46 -0.71 17.51
CA TRP A 375 16.25 -1.65 16.41
C TRP A 375 16.95 -1.19 15.13
N VAL A 376 16.81 0.10 14.76
CA VAL A 376 17.44 0.71 13.56
C VAL A 376 18.97 0.64 13.58
N LYS A 377 19.58 0.75 14.76
CA LYS A 377 21.07 0.70 14.87
C LYS A 377 21.64 -0.70 14.65
N GLU A 378 20.81 -1.72 14.70
CA GLU A 378 21.25 -3.11 14.69
C GLU A 378 20.79 -3.86 13.40
N VAL A 379 19.99 -3.21 12.55
CA VAL A 379 19.54 -3.71 11.25
C VAL A 379 20.22 -2.94 10.13
#